data_f550fa7204ca84460ccaf7d8703eb3b3
#
_entry.id   f550fa7204ca84460ccaf7d8703eb3b3
#
_cell.length_a   1.000
_cell.length_b   1.000
_cell.length_c   1.000
_cell.angle_alpha   90.00
_cell.angle_beta   90.00
_cell.angle_gamma   90.00
#
_symmetry.space_group_name_H-M   'P 1'
#
loop_
_entity.id
_entity.type
_entity.pdbx_description
1 polymer ?
#
loop_
_entity_poly.entity_id
_entity_poly.type
_entity_poly.pdbx_seq_one_letter_code
_entity_poly.pdbx_strand_id
1 'polypeptide(L)'
;MADVASNIWKLKLYRFFASLMIIGGFWVPYYTQVGNVTLFQVMLLESIFVIALFLFEIPTGAIADRYGRKLSLILSSFFVCMAVFLYSLYPMFWVFFLGSMIWGLAIALYSGAAEALLYDTLKQLKRESTFKMMFGRFSSYEHVAYLVAGPIGGYLASSYGLRVPMWATVVPVVIAFGICFSLTEPRVHKKVERSYFSTMLDGIKYFRKHKVLQVLAFDRISINLFTWIVFW
;
A
#
# COMPACT_ATOMS: atom_id res chain seq x y z
N MET A 1 19.01 -10.26 18.61
CA MET A 1 17.59 -10.61 18.75
C MET A 1 16.69 -9.42 19.13
N ALA A 2 17.12 -8.55 20.04
CA ALA A 2 16.35 -7.37 20.42
C ALA A 2 16.00 -6.44 19.23
N ASP A 3 16.90 -6.32 18.28
CA ASP A 3 16.75 -5.46 17.11
C ASP A 3 15.62 -5.92 16.16
N VAL A 4 15.49 -7.22 15.92
CA VAL A 4 14.42 -7.78 15.08
C VAL A 4 13.06 -7.73 15.80
N ALA A 5 13.01 -7.89 17.11
CA ALA A 5 11.77 -7.77 17.88
C ALA A 5 11.16 -6.36 17.77
N SER A 6 11.98 -5.33 17.59
CA SER A 6 11.52 -3.97 17.41
C SER A 6 10.72 -3.75 16.13
N ASN A 7 10.86 -4.61 15.11
CA ASN A 7 10.05 -4.55 13.90
C ASN A 7 8.55 -4.61 14.19
N ILE A 8 8.12 -5.33 15.23
CA ILE A 8 6.69 -5.51 15.53
C ILE A 8 5.99 -4.17 15.80
N TRP A 9 6.61 -3.29 16.60
CA TRP A 9 6.01 -1.99 16.88
C TRP A 9 6.30 -0.96 15.76
N LYS A 10 7.48 -1.04 15.14
CA LYS A 10 7.85 -0.18 14.00
C LYS A 10 6.92 -0.38 12.80
N LEU A 11 6.57 -1.63 12.48
CA LEU A 11 5.62 -1.95 11.42
C LEU A 11 4.23 -1.40 11.72
N LYS A 12 3.77 -1.42 12.96
CA LYS A 12 2.50 -0.81 13.36
C LYS A 12 2.51 0.71 13.16
N LEU A 13 3.58 1.38 13.60
CA LEU A 13 3.75 2.81 13.36
C LEU A 13 3.85 3.13 11.86
N TYR A 14 4.62 2.33 11.12
CA TYR A 14 4.70 2.45 9.68
C TYR A 14 3.30 2.36 9.05
N ARG A 15 2.51 1.33 9.42
CA ARG A 15 1.15 1.15 8.88
C ARG A 15 0.26 2.35 9.21
N PHE A 16 0.32 2.85 10.43
CA PHE A 16 -0.43 4.03 10.84
C PHE A 16 -0.07 5.25 9.98
N PHE A 17 1.21 5.61 9.92
CA PHE A 17 1.62 6.79 9.18
C PHE A 17 1.47 6.64 7.66
N ALA A 18 1.74 5.47 7.10
CA ALA A 18 1.52 5.20 5.68
C ALA A 18 0.04 5.28 5.27
N SER A 19 -0.88 4.98 6.19
CA SER A 19 -2.32 5.03 5.97
C SER A 19 -2.96 6.36 6.40
N LEU A 20 -2.20 7.27 7.05
CA LEU A 20 -2.71 8.57 7.51
C LEU A 20 -2.78 9.56 6.32
N MET A 21 -3.62 9.22 5.34
CA MET A 21 -3.87 10.01 4.15
C MET A 21 -4.89 11.11 4.46
N ILE A 22 -4.41 12.30 4.85
CA ILE A 22 -5.26 13.43 5.27
C ILE A 22 -6.17 13.91 4.13
N ILE A 23 -5.72 13.77 2.88
CA ILE A 23 -6.54 14.03 1.69
C ILE A 23 -7.55 12.90 1.40
N GLY A 24 -7.48 11.76 2.09
CA GLY A 24 -8.13 10.49 1.71
C GLY A 24 -9.62 10.57 1.37
N GLY A 25 -10.42 11.36 2.12
CA GLY A 25 -11.84 11.57 1.82
C GLY A 25 -12.11 12.62 0.75
N PHE A 26 -11.09 13.27 0.18
CA PHE A 26 -11.23 14.44 -0.68
C PHE A 26 -10.47 14.31 -2.02
N TRP A 27 -10.13 13.09 -2.43
CA TRP A 27 -9.41 12.84 -3.68
C TRP A 27 -10.16 13.37 -4.90
N VAL A 28 -11.44 13.03 -5.04
CA VAL A 28 -12.25 13.45 -6.18
C VAL A 28 -12.43 14.97 -6.22
N PRO A 29 -12.85 15.64 -5.12
CA PRO A 29 -12.85 17.10 -5.06
C PRO A 29 -11.50 17.72 -5.38
N TYR A 30 -10.39 17.15 -4.92
CA TYR A 30 -9.06 17.65 -5.22
C TYR A 30 -8.75 17.57 -6.72
N TYR A 31 -8.99 16.44 -7.35
CA TYR A 31 -8.78 16.27 -8.79
C TYR A 31 -9.65 17.22 -9.61
N THR A 32 -10.93 17.32 -9.26
CA THR A 32 -11.88 18.09 -10.06
C THR A 32 -11.78 19.60 -9.85
N GLN A 33 -11.67 20.05 -8.59
CA GLN A 33 -11.71 21.48 -8.25
C GLN A 33 -10.34 22.14 -8.27
N VAL A 34 -9.29 21.42 -7.90
CA VAL A 34 -7.91 21.98 -7.86
C VAL A 34 -7.15 21.63 -9.12
N GLY A 35 -7.29 20.40 -9.61
CA GLY A 35 -6.62 19.92 -10.81
C GLY A 35 -7.37 20.18 -12.13
N ASN A 36 -8.61 20.69 -12.06
CA ASN A 36 -9.49 20.92 -13.21
C ASN A 36 -9.67 19.68 -14.10
N VAL A 37 -9.77 18.51 -13.48
CA VAL A 37 -9.90 17.20 -14.13
C VAL A 37 -11.37 16.80 -14.15
N THR A 38 -11.87 16.32 -15.27
CA THR A 38 -13.24 15.82 -15.37
C THR A 38 -13.41 14.50 -14.64
N LEU A 39 -14.65 14.15 -14.23
CA LEU A 39 -14.93 12.86 -13.59
C LEU A 39 -14.50 11.67 -14.46
N PHE A 40 -14.70 11.76 -15.79
CA PHE A 40 -14.21 10.74 -16.73
C PHE A 40 -12.69 10.56 -16.63
N GLN A 41 -11.94 11.65 -16.57
CA GLN A 41 -10.49 11.61 -16.39
C GLN A 41 -10.09 11.04 -15.03
N VAL A 42 -10.85 11.32 -13.95
CA VAL A 42 -10.62 10.70 -12.64
C VAL A 42 -10.75 9.18 -12.75
N MET A 43 -11.82 8.68 -13.38
CA MET A 43 -11.99 7.22 -13.59
C MET A 43 -10.87 6.63 -14.45
N LEU A 44 -10.36 7.39 -15.43
CA LEU A 44 -9.20 6.99 -16.23
C LEU A 44 -7.93 6.88 -15.37
N LEU A 45 -7.68 7.84 -14.47
CA LEU A 45 -6.53 7.81 -13.54
C LEU A 45 -6.58 6.59 -12.62
N GLU A 46 -7.77 6.26 -12.08
CA GLU A 46 -7.97 5.05 -11.27
C GLU A 46 -7.71 3.77 -12.07
N SER A 47 -8.17 3.72 -13.32
CA SER A 47 -7.90 2.60 -14.22
C SER A 47 -6.41 2.42 -14.48
N ILE A 48 -5.68 3.52 -14.69
CA ILE A 48 -4.22 3.51 -14.90
C ILE A 48 -3.50 3.03 -13.65
N PHE A 49 -3.92 3.47 -12.47
CA PHE A 49 -3.40 2.99 -11.20
C PHE A 49 -3.54 1.46 -11.08
N VAL A 50 -4.73 0.92 -11.36
CA VAL A 50 -4.99 -0.54 -11.27
C VAL A 50 -4.16 -1.31 -12.31
N ILE A 51 -4.06 -0.80 -13.54
CA ILE A 51 -3.23 -1.42 -14.60
C ILE A 51 -1.76 -1.41 -14.18
N ALA A 52 -1.25 -0.29 -13.68
CA ALA A 52 0.12 -0.16 -13.20
C ALA A 52 0.40 -1.13 -12.03
N LEU A 53 -0.51 -1.20 -11.05
CA LEU A 53 -0.43 -2.15 -9.94
C LEU A 53 -0.28 -3.59 -10.46
N PHE A 54 -1.17 -4.01 -11.37
CA PHE A 54 -1.16 -5.35 -11.94
C PHE A 54 0.12 -5.66 -12.71
N LEU A 55 0.60 -4.73 -13.54
CA LEU A 55 1.81 -4.92 -14.34
C LEU A 55 3.07 -5.00 -13.45
N PHE A 56 3.12 -4.22 -12.39
CA PHE A 56 4.28 -4.17 -11.50
C PHE A 56 4.27 -5.24 -10.41
N GLU A 57 3.16 -5.89 -10.11
CA GLU A 57 3.07 -6.88 -9.03
C GLU A 57 4.07 -8.04 -9.21
N ILE A 58 4.23 -8.52 -10.44
CA ILE A 58 5.15 -9.61 -10.78
C ILE A 58 6.63 -9.21 -10.57
N PRO A 59 7.15 -8.11 -11.19
CA PRO A 59 8.55 -7.74 -11.02
C PRO A 59 8.88 -7.29 -9.60
N THR A 60 7.95 -6.64 -8.89
CA THR A 60 8.20 -6.18 -7.51
C THR A 60 8.24 -7.32 -6.50
N GLY A 61 7.43 -8.37 -6.71
CA GLY A 61 7.55 -9.61 -5.93
C GLY A 61 8.96 -10.22 -6.03
N ALA A 62 9.52 -10.28 -7.23
CA ALA A 62 10.90 -10.76 -7.43
C ALA A 62 11.93 -9.87 -6.74
N ILE A 63 11.72 -8.55 -6.69
CA ILE A 63 12.58 -7.61 -5.94
C ILE A 63 12.55 -7.93 -4.44
N ALA A 64 11.35 -8.08 -3.87
CA ALA A 64 11.18 -8.39 -2.45
C ALA A 64 11.82 -9.73 -2.07
N ASP A 65 11.75 -10.74 -2.95
CA ASP A 65 12.32 -12.05 -2.72
C ASP A 65 13.86 -12.06 -2.84
N ARG A 66 14.41 -11.32 -3.80
CA ARG A 66 15.86 -11.29 -4.06
C ARG A 66 16.61 -10.35 -3.12
N TYR A 67 16.12 -9.14 -2.95
CA TYR A 67 16.82 -8.07 -2.24
C TYR A 67 16.35 -7.85 -0.80
N GLY A 68 15.23 -8.43 -0.42
CA GLY A 68 14.70 -8.35 0.94
C GLY A 68 13.41 -7.54 1.04
N ARG A 69 12.64 -7.85 2.08
CA ARG A 69 11.34 -7.24 2.36
C ARG A 69 11.47 -5.78 2.80
N LYS A 70 12.50 -5.48 3.59
CA LYS A 70 12.81 -4.12 4.03
C LYS A 70 13.07 -3.19 2.85
N LEU A 71 13.89 -3.62 1.87
CA LEU A 71 14.18 -2.80 0.69
C LEU A 71 12.91 -2.52 -0.11
N SER A 72 12.05 -3.52 -0.31
CA SER A 72 10.78 -3.34 -0.99
C SER A 72 9.90 -2.30 -0.31
N LEU A 73 9.83 -2.28 1.04
CA LEU A 73 9.08 -1.27 1.80
C LEU A 73 9.70 0.13 1.69
N ILE A 74 11.03 0.24 1.69
CA ILE A 74 11.72 1.52 1.49
C ILE A 74 11.38 2.09 0.12
N LEU A 75 11.49 1.28 -0.95
CA LEU A 75 11.16 1.70 -2.31
C LEU A 75 9.68 2.07 -2.45
N SER A 76 8.77 1.26 -1.89
CA SER A 76 7.35 1.58 -1.85
C SER A 76 7.10 2.95 -1.22
N SER A 77 7.60 3.17 -0.01
CA SER A 77 7.39 4.43 0.72
C SER A 77 8.03 5.62 0.00
N PHE A 78 9.17 5.44 -0.65
CA PHE A 78 9.79 6.46 -1.49
C PHE A 78 8.88 6.85 -2.65
N PHE A 79 8.32 5.89 -3.38
CA PHE A 79 7.43 6.17 -4.50
C PHE A 79 6.10 6.78 -4.06
N VAL A 80 5.55 6.39 -2.88
CA VAL A 80 4.39 7.07 -2.30
C VAL A 80 4.72 8.53 -2.00
N CYS A 81 5.84 8.82 -1.33
CA CYS A 81 6.27 10.19 -1.08
C CYS A 81 6.41 11.00 -2.36
N MET A 82 7.02 10.42 -3.39
CA MET A 82 7.20 11.07 -4.69
C MET A 82 5.84 11.38 -5.36
N ALA A 83 4.90 10.44 -5.36
CA ALA A 83 3.58 10.65 -5.94
C ALA A 83 2.80 11.74 -5.21
N VAL A 84 2.75 11.69 -3.85
CA VAL A 84 2.06 12.70 -3.03
C VAL A 84 2.68 14.08 -3.23
N PHE A 85 4.00 14.16 -3.30
CA PHE A 85 4.71 15.41 -3.52
C PHE A 85 4.42 16.01 -4.91
N LEU A 86 4.44 15.18 -5.96
CA LEU A 86 4.08 15.60 -7.31
C LEU A 86 2.64 16.14 -7.38
N TYR A 87 1.69 15.45 -6.76
CA TYR A 87 0.30 15.87 -6.69
C TYR A 87 0.14 17.20 -5.95
N SER A 88 0.92 17.42 -4.92
CA SER A 88 0.88 18.67 -4.13
C SER A 88 1.42 19.87 -4.90
N LEU A 89 2.49 19.69 -5.68
CA LEU A 89 3.16 20.76 -6.43
C LEU A 89 2.38 21.19 -7.67
N TYR A 90 2.00 20.22 -8.50
CA TYR A 90 1.45 20.46 -9.83
C TYR A 90 0.15 19.69 -10.04
N PRO A 91 -1.00 20.16 -9.49
CA PRO A 91 -2.28 19.49 -9.64
C PRO A 91 -2.83 19.67 -11.07
N MET A 92 -2.41 18.81 -11.98
CA MET A 92 -2.83 18.77 -13.38
C MET A 92 -2.90 17.33 -13.89
N PHE A 93 -3.73 17.07 -14.91
CA PHE A 93 -4.01 15.73 -15.42
C PHE A 93 -2.76 14.87 -15.66
N TRP A 94 -1.77 15.40 -16.37
CA TRP A 94 -0.56 14.63 -16.73
C TRP A 94 0.31 14.28 -15.52
N VAL A 95 0.33 15.13 -14.51
CA VAL A 95 1.03 14.83 -13.24
C VAL A 95 0.26 13.78 -12.46
N PHE A 96 -1.07 13.85 -12.43
CA PHE A 96 -1.90 12.81 -11.82
C PHE A 96 -1.75 11.48 -12.56
N PHE A 97 -1.69 11.50 -13.90
CA PHE A 97 -1.44 10.31 -14.71
C PHE A 97 -0.12 9.63 -14.34
N LEU A 98 0.99 10.39 -14.37
CA LEU A 98 2.29 9.86 -13.98
C LEU A 98 2.31 9.39 -12.52
N GLY A 99 1.73 10.17 -11.62
CA GLY A 99 1.64 9.84 -10.21
C GLY A 99 0.78 8.61 -9.94
N SER A 100 -0.29 8.35 -10.70
CA SER A 100 -1.08 7.12 -10.60
C SER A 100 -0.27 5.88 -10.98
N MET A 101 0.58 5.96 -12.00
CA MET A 101 1.51 4.89 -12.35
C MET A 101 2.54 4.64 -11.24
N ILE A 102 3.13 5.71 -10.71
CA ILE A 102 4.09 5.66 -9.59
C ILE A 102 3.43 5.07 -8.34
N TRP A 103 2.18 5.46 -8.06
CA TRP A 103 1.42 4.94 -6.92
C TRP A 103 1.12 3.46 -7.10
N GLY A 104 0.75 3.01 -8.31
CA GLY A 104 0.56 1.59 -8.64
C GLY A 104 1.84 0.77 -8.40
N LEU A 105 3.00 1.29 -8.84
CA LEU A 105 4.31 0.68 -8.55
C LEU A 105 4.58 0.63 -7.04
N ALA A 106 4.28 1.70 -6.32
CA ALA A 106 4.48 1.76 -4.87
C ALA A 106 3.65 0.71 -4.12
N ILE A 107 2.38 0.57 -4.49
CA ILE A 107 1.49 -0.42 -3.88
C ILE A 107 1.91 -1.85 -4.26
N ALA A 108 2.36 -2.08 -5.49
CA ALA A 108 2.92 -3.38 -5.89
C ALA A 108 4.17 -3.76 -5.06
N LEU A 109 5.07 -2.81 -4.79
CA LEU A 109 6.23 -3.02 -3.90
C LEU A 109 5.83 -3.28 -2.45
N TYR A 110 4.75 -2.67 -1.98
CA TYR A 110 4.18 -2.88 -0.65
C TYR A 110 3.50 -4.24 -0.53
N SER A 111 2.81 -4.67 -1.60
CA SER A 111 1.99 -5.88 -1.63
C SER A 111 2.80 -7.10 -1.18
N GLY A 112 2.33 -7.74 -0.12
CA GLY A 112 3.01 -8.89 0.47
C GLY A 112 4.30 -8.59 1.24
N ALA A 113 5.05 -7.51 0.96
CA ALA A 113 6.33 -7.23 1.61
C ALA A 113 6.16 -6.93 3.11
N ALA A 114 5.17 -6.13 3.49
CA ALA A 114 4.92 -5.80 4.89
C ALA A 114 4.43 -7.00 5.70
N GLU A 115 3.52 -7.79 5.15
CA GLU A 115 3.02 -9.01 5.78
C GLU A 115 4.12 -10.06 5.92
N ALA A 116 4.90 -10.26 4.86
CA ALA A 116 6.02 -11.18 4.87
C ALA A 116 7.11 -10.75 5.86
N LEU A 117 7.41 -9.44 5.96
CA LEU A 117 8.36 -8.93 6.94
C LEU A 117 7.89 -9.18 8.38
N LEU A 118 6.59 -8.99 8.65
CA LEU A 118 5.99 -9.31 9.95
C LEU A 118 6.07 -10.81 10.23
N TYR A 119 5.71 -11.67 9.27
CA TYR A 119 5.78 -13.11 9.41
C TYR A 119 7.22 -13.59 9.66
N ASP A 120 8.18 -13.14 8.84
CA ASP A 120 9.59 -13.51 8.94
C ASP A 120 10.20 -13.03 10.28
N THR A 121 9.79 -11.84 10.75
CA THR A 121 10.14 -11.33 12.08
C THR A 121 9.66 -12.28 13.18
N LEU A 122 8.38 -12.69 13.15
CA LEU A 122 7.82 -13.61 14.15
C LEU A 122 8.46 -15.00 14.07
N LYS A 123 8.76 -15.48 12.86
CA LYS A 123 9.44 -16.74 12.62
C LYS A 123 10.84 -16.75 13.22
N GLN A 124 11.62 -15.68 13.02
CA GLN A 124 12.94 -15.56 13.64
C GLN A 124 12.87 -15.52 15.17
N LEU A 125 11.77 -15.00 15.73
CA LEU A 125 11.50 -14.96 17.17
C LEU A 125 10.84 -16.24 17.69
N LYS A 126 10.63 -17.27 16.86
CA LYS A 126 9.91 -18.52 17.18
C LYS A 126 8.49 -18.27 17.74
N ARG A 127 7.79 -17.29 17.14
CA ARG A 127 6.43 -16.86 17.55
C ARG A 127 5.44 -16.90 16.40
N GLU A 128 5.60 -17.78 15.41
CA GLU A 128 4.74 -17.90 14.22
C GLU A 128 3.27 -18.14 14.57
N SER A 129 3.00 -18.87 15.64
CA SER A 129 1.64 -19.13 16.11
C SER A 129 0.85 -17.86 16.45
N THR A 130 1.54 -16.76 16.76
CA THR A 130 0.91 -15.46 17.06
C THR A 130 0.66 -14.60 15.82
N PHE A 131 1.03 -15.04 14.62
CA PHE A 131 0.97 -14.24 13.40
C PHE A 131 -0.43 -13.69 13.14
N LYS A 132 -1.47 -14.53 13.17
CA LYS A 132 -2.85 -14.11 12.91
C LYS A 132 -3.31 -12.96 13.82
N MET A 133 -2.99 -13.05 15.11
CA MET A 133 -3.31 -12.00 16.08
C MET A 133 -2.49 -10.73 15.82
N MET A 134 -1.19 -10.87 15.54
CA MET A 134 -0.32 -9.73 15.29
C MET A 134 -0.65 -9.03 13.98
N PHE A 135 -1.04 -9.78 12.96
CA PHE A 135 -1.50 -9.24 11.67
C PHE A 135 -2.82 -8.48 11.84
N GLY A 136 -3.77 -9.00 12.61
CA GLY A 136 -4.99 -8.26 12.94
C GLY A 136 -4.71 -6.93 13.65
N ARG A 137 -3.79 -6.94 14.62
CA ARG A 137 -3.33 -5.69 15.28
C ARG A 137 -2.61 -4.75 14.32
N PHE A 138 -1.78 -5.26 13.42
CA PHE A 138 -1.11 -4.47 12.39
C PHE A 138 -2.14 -3.80 11.46
N SER A 139 -3.14 -4.53 10.99
CA SER A 139 -4.20 -4.00 10.13
C SER A 139 -5.09 -2.98 10.84
N SER A 140 -5.33 -3.12 12.16
CA SER A 140 -6.15 -2.16 12.90
C SER A 140 -5.54 -0.76 12.96
N TYR A 141 -4.20 -0.62 12.88
CA TYR A 141 -3.55 0.70 12.82
C TYR A 141 -3.89 1.50 11.56
N GLU A 142 -4.18 0.82 10.45
CA GLU A 142 -4.71 1.44 9.23
C GLU A 142 -6.07 2.07 9.46
N HIS A 143 -7.00 1.32 10.07
CA HIS A 143 -8.34 1.83 10.34
C HIS A 143 -8.33 3.00 11.34
N VAL A 144 -7.44 2.95 12.34
CA VAL A 144 -7.23 4.08 13.26
C VAL A 144 -6.69 5.29 12.50
N ALA A 145 -5.78 5.10 11.55
CA ALA A 145 -5.28 6.19 10.73
C ALA A 145 -6.39 6.85 9.89
N TYR A 146 -7.28 6.06 9.26
CA TYR A 146 -8.42 6.60 8.51
C TYR A 146 -9.39 7.37 9.41
N LEU A 147 -9.66 6.85 10.62
CA LEU A 147 -10.52 7.51 11.60
C LEU A 147 -9.97 8.88 12.01
N VAL A 148 -8.66 9.01 12.10
CA VAL A 148 -7.99 10.28 12.46
C VAL A 148 -7.86 11.20 11.25
N ALA A 149 -7.56 10.64 10.06
CA ALA A 149 -7.34 11.42 8.84
C ALA A 149 -8.61 12.16 8.38
N GLY A 150 -9.79 11.53 8.47
CA GLY A 150 -11.05 12.09 7.99
C GLY A 150 -11.40 13.45 8.65
N PRO A 151 -11.52 13.52 9.99
CA PRO A 151 -11.81 14.78 10.69
C PRO A 151 -10.76 15.86 10.46
N ILE A 152 -9.46 15.49 10.48
CA ILE A 152 -8.37 16.44 10.23
C ILE A 152 -8.46 16.98 8.80
N GLY A 153 -8.63 16.09 7.82
CA GLY A 153 -8.75 16.47 6.42
C GLY A 153 -9.98 17.35 6.16
N GLY A 154 -11.13 17.01 6.76
CA GLY A 154 -12.35 17.80 6.67
C GLY A 154 -12.18 19.21 7.24
N TYR A 155 -11.60 19.34 8.42
CA TYR A 155 -11.32 20.63 9.03
C TYR A 155 -10.37 21.48 8.16
N LEU A 156 -9.28 20.89 7.69
CA LEU A 156 -8.31 21.61 6.85
C LEU A 156 -8.92 22.00 5.50
N ALA A 157 -9.70 21.11 4.87
CA ALA A 157 -10.34 21.39 3.60
C ALA A 157 -11.38 22.53 3.69
N SER A 158 -12.19 22.52 4.75
CA SER A 158 -13.22 23.56 4.96
C SER A 158 -12.65 24.90 5.36
N SER A 159 -11.56 24.94 6.14
CA SER A 159 -11.00 26.19 6.67
C SER A 159 -9.96 26.82 5.73
N TYR A 160 -9.20 26.02 4.97
CA TYR A 160 -8.05 26.48 4.20
C TYR A 160 -8.07 26.01 2.73
N GLY A 161 -9.09 25.29 2.31
CA GLY A 161 -9.24 24.75 0.95
C GLY A 161 -8.49 23.43 0.74
N LEU A 162 -8.80 22.75 -0.38
CA LEU A 162 -8.39 21.38 -0.68
C LEU A 162 -6.88 21.17 -0.89
N ARG A 163 -6.12 22.22 -1.16
CA ARG A 163 -4.66 22.14 -1.28
C ARG A 163 -3.97 21.82 0.04
N VAL A 164 -4.52 22.31 1.17
CA VAL A 164 -3.89 22.16 2.48
C VAL A 164 -3.90 20.72 2.97
N PRO A 165 -5.02 19.95 2.93
CA PRO A 165 -5.00 18.52 3.25
C PRO A 165 -4.03 17.72 2.39
N MET A 166 -3.85 18.09 1.11
CA MET A 166 -2.90 17.43 0.23
C MET A 166 -1.46 17.63 0.70
N TRP A 167 -1.06 18.88 0.99
CA TRP A 167 0.25 19.17 1.57
C TRP A 167 0.44 18.56 2.97
N ALA A 168 -0.60 18.55 3.79
CA ALA A 168 -0.58 17.91 5.10
C ALA A 168 -0.32 16.41 5.02
N THR A 169 -0.75 15.75 3.92
CA THR A 169 -0.49 14.32 3.68
C THR A 169 1.00 14.02 3.45
N VAL A 170 1.79 15.00 2.99
CA VAL A 170 3.25 14.81 2.81
C VAL A 170 3.93 14.44 4.13
N VAL A 171 3.51 15.03 5.24
CA VAL A 171 4.15 14.82 6.54
C VAL A 171 4.09 13.36 6.99
N PRO A 172 2.91 12.72 7.11
CA PRO A 172 2.85 11.32 7.55
C PRO A 172 3.53 10.35 6.58
N VAL A 173 3.46 10.57 5.26
CA VAL A 173 4.14 9.66 4.31
C VAL A 173 5.66 9.76 4.42
N VAL A 174 6.22 10.95 4.68
CA VAL A 174 7.66 11.13 4.95
C VAL A 174 8.06 10.46 6.26
N ILE A 175 7.24 10.55 7.31
CA ILE A 175 7.48 9.83 8.57
C ILE A 175 7.47 8.32 8.32
N ALA A 176 6.50 7.81 7.57
CA ALA A 176 6.44 6.39 7.20
C ALA A 176 7.70 5.95 6.45
N PHE A 177 8.15 6.74 5.48
CA PHE A 177 9.40 6.51 4.76
C PHE A 177 10.61 6.45 5.71
N GLY A 178 10.72 7.40 6.65
CA GLY A 178 11.75 7.41 7.67
C GLY A 178 11.75 6.15 8.56
N ILE A 179 10.57 5.68 8.95
CA ILE A 179 10.42 4.45 9.76
C ILE A 179 10.99 3.23 9.03
N CYS A 180 10.84 3.14 7.70
CA CYS A 180 11.34 2.00 6.92
C CYS A 180 12.86 1.79 7.07
N PHE A 181 13.65 2.85 7.20
CA PHE A 181 15.10 2.73 7.41
C PHE A 181 15.44 2.08 8.75
N SER A 182 14.61 2.32 9.76
CA SER A 182 14.81 1.76 11.11
C SER A 182 14.43 0.28 11.24
N LEU A 183 13.75 -0.30 10.24
CA LEU A 183 13.42 -1.73 10.20
C LEU A 183 14.68 -2.57 10.04
N THR A 184 14.63 -3.79 10.53
CA THR A 184 15.71 -4.77 10.41
C THR A 184 15.24 -5.93 9.53
N GLU A 185 16.01 -6.26 8.48
CA GLU A 185 15.71 -7.44 7.64
C GLU A 185 15.91 -8.72 8.47
N PRO A 186 14.89 -9.58 8.61
CA PRO A 186 15.01 -10.84 9.33
C PRO A 186 15.93 -11.82 8.59
N ARG A 187 16.77 -12.55 9.35
CA ARG A 187 17.63 -13.60 8.80
C ARG A 187 16.85 -14.91 8.69
N VAL A 188 15.96 -15.01 7.73
CA VAL A 188 15.25 -16.24 7.41
C VAL A 188 15.92 -16.87 6.19
N HIS A 189 16.26 -18.16 6.26
CA HIS A 189 16.85 -18.88 5.13
C HIS A 189 15.84 -18.90 3.99
N LYS A 190 16.10 -18.10 2.95
CA LYS A 190 15.30 -18.09 1.73
C LYS A 190 15.75 -19.27 0.88
N LYS A 191 14.89 -20.25 0.69
CA LYS A 191 15.03 -21.21 -0.40
C LYS A 191 14.63 -20.51 -1.71
N VAL A 192 15.60 -19.93 -2.40
CA VAL A 192 15.41 -19.42 -3.77
C VAL A 192 15.59 -20.62 -4.69
N GLU A 193 14.56 -21.42 -4.91
CA GLU A 193 14.71 -22.65 -5.68
C GLU A 193 13.86 -22.73 -6.97
N ARG A 194 13.05 -21.73 -7.32
CA ARG A 194 12.25 -21.81 -8.56
C ARG A 194 12.17 -20.48 -9.29
N SER A 195 12.17 -20.58 -10.63
CA SER A 195 11.87 -19.43 -11.48
C SER A 195 10.48 -18.90 -11.13
N TYR A 196 10.36 -17.60 -10.93
CA TYR A 196 9.10 -16.93 -10.61
C TYR A 196 7.97 -17.28 -11.59
N PHE A 197 8.28 -17.37 -12.90
CA PHE A 197 7.35 -17.77 -13.93
C PHE A 197 6.78 -19.18 -13.74
N SER A 198 7.61 -20.13 -13.29
CA SER A 198 7.14 -21.50 -13.02
C SER A 198 6.20 -21.53 -11.81
N THR A 199 6.52 -20.76 -10.77
CA THR A 199 5.68 -20.66 -9.56
C THR A 199 4.33 -20.02 -9.86
N MET A 200 4.29 -19.00 -10.73
CA MET A 200 3.05 -18.36 -11.18
C MET A 200 2.18 -19.34 -11.98
N LEU A 201 2.76 -20.06 -12.94
CA LEU A 201 2.03 -21.07 -13.73
C LEU A 201 1.49 -22.21 -12.87
N ASP A 202 2.28 -22.65 -11.87
CA ASP A 202 1.84 -23.67 -10.93
C ASP A 202 0.72 -23.13 -10.02
N GLY A 203 0.78 -21.86 -9.62
CA GLY A 203 -0.29 -21.18 -8.88
C GLY A 203 -1.59 -21.10 -9.68
N ILE A 204 -1.52 -20.73 -10.96
CA ILE A 204 -2.70 -20.69 -11.85
C ILE A 204 -3.29 -22.11 -12.04
N LYS A 205 -2.44 -23.12 -12.26
CA LYS A 205 -2.90 -24.51 -12.37
C LYS A 205 -3.55 -24.98 -11.07
N TYR A 206 -2.96 -24.64 -9.93
CA TYR A 206 -3.50 -24.98 -8.62
C TYR A 206 -4.85 -24.31 -8.37
N PHE A 207 -4.97 -23.01 -8.66
CA PHE A 207 -6.23 -22.26 -8.58
C PHE A 207 -7.34 -22.89 -9.44
N ARG A 208 -7.03 -23.25 -10.70
CA ARG A 208 -8.00 -23.89 -11.61
C ARG A 208 -8.46 -25.28 -11.14
N LYS A 209 -7.67 -25.98 -10.34
CA LYS A 209 -8.03 -27.30 -9.78
C LYS A 209 -8.86 -27.23 -8.51
N HIS A 210 -8.83 -26.12 -7.77
CA HIS A 210 -9.45 -26.02 -6.44
C HIS A 210 -10.67 -25.11 -6.47
N LYS A 211 -11.88 -25.69 -6.58
CA LYS A 211 -13.15 -24.96 -6.61
C LYS A 211 -13.35 -24.02 -5.41
N VAL A 212 -12.89 -24.42 -4.21
CA VAL A 212 -12.99 -23.58 -3.01
C VAL A 212 -12.24 -22.27 -3.18
N LEU A 213 -11.03 -22.29 -3.78
CA LEU A 213 -10.26 -21.07 -4.04
C LEU A 213 -10.95 -20.17 -5.07
N GLN A 214 -11.59 -20.76 -6.09
CA GLN A 214 -12.35 -20.02 -7.10
C GLN A 214 -13.56 -19.32 -6.47
N VAL A 215 -14.30 -20.01 -5.58
CA VAL A 215 -15.43 -19.44 -4.86
C VAL A 215 -14.98 -18.31 -3.93
N LEU A 216 -13.91 -18.51 -3.16
CA LEU A 216 -13.36 -17.47 -2.27
C LEU A 216 -12.85 -16.26 -3.06
N ALA A 217 -12.23 -16.47 -4.23
CA ALA A 217 -11.79 -15.38 -5.09
C ALA A 217 -12.98 -14.61 -5.68
N PHE A 218 -14.02 -15.32 -6.13
CA PHE A 218 -15.25 -14.71 -6.64
C PHE A 218 -15.96 -13.89 -5.54
N ASP A 219 -16.08 -14.46 -4.34
CA ASP A 219 -16.66 -13.78 -3.18
C ASP A 219 -15.88 -12.51 -2.85
N ARG A 220 -14.55 -12.58 -2.80
CA ARG A 220 -13.68 -11.44 -2.57
C ARG A 220 -13.83 -10.34 -3.64
N ILE A 221 -13.89 -10.74 -4.91
CA ILE A 221 -14.11 -9.81 -6.03
C ILE A 221 -15.49 -9.15 -5.91
N SER A 222 -16.53 -9.93 -5.60
CA SER A 222 -17.89 -9.41 -5.44
C SER A 222 -17.99 -8.41 -4.29
N ILE A 223 -17.42 -8.72 -3.12
CA ILE A 223 -17.38 -7.81 -1.97
C ILE A 223 -16.66 -6.52 -2.33
N ASN A 224 -15.50 -6.61 -3.00
CA ASN A 224 -14.77 -5.43 -3.42
C ASN A 224 -15.57 -4.58 -4.41
N LEU A 225 -16.21 -5.18 -5.42
CA LEU A 225 -17.06 -4.47 -6.38
C LEU A 225 -18.21 -3.75 -5.68
N PHE A 226 -18.95 -4.43 -4.77
CA PHE A 226 -20.00 -3.79 -4.01
C PHE A 226 -19.49 -2.65 -3.12
N THR A 227 -18.34 -2.84 -2.48
CA THR A 227 -17.71 -1.78 -1.67
C THR A 227 -17.36 -0.57 -2.53
N TRP A 228 -16.81 -0.78 -3.72
CA TRP A 228 -16.51 0.29 -4.66
C TRP A 228 -17.77 1.02 -5.15
N ILE A 229 -18.84 0.30 -5.50
CA ILE A 229 -20.12 0.90 -5.93
C ILE A 229 -20.74 1.75 -4.82
N VAL A 230 -20.65 1.32 -3.57
CA VAL A 230 -21.20 2.06 -2.41
C VAL A 230 -20.32 3.27 -2.03
N PHE A 231 -19.01 3.18 -2.29
CA PHE A 231 -18.06 4.23 -1.91
C PHE A 231 -18.01 5.39 -2.93
N TRP A 232 -18.45 5.14 -4.19
CA TRP A 232 -18.53 6.12 -5.28
C TRP A 232 -19.96 6.50 -5.64
#